data_e7271f94ee31f49a9cde9d2c344e31bb
#
_entry.id   e7271f94ee31f49a9cde9d2c344e31bb
#
_cell.length_a   1.000
_cell.length_b   1.000
_cell.length_c   1.000
_cell.angle_alpha   90.00
_cell.angle_beta   90.00
_cell.angle_gamma   90.00
#
_symmetry.space_group_name_H-M   'P 1'
#
loop_
_entity.id
_entity.type
_entity.pdbx_description
1 polymer ?
#
loop_
_entity_poly.entity_id
_entity_poly.type
_entity_poly.pdbx_seq_one_letter_code
_entity_poly.pdbx_strand_id
1 'polypeptide(L)'
;MSTKEREQLQAELSILKELRHPNIVAYYEREHLKASQDLHLYMEYCGNGDLGRVIKNLKQKNQYADEEFVWSVFSQLITALYRCHYGQDPPEVSSNVMGSGNYAKPLKSKQAQYMILHRDLKPENGKLPVLVIRFTNHMLTSL
;
A
#
# COMPACT_ATOMS: atom_id res chain seq x y z
N MET A 1 -4.11 -3.53 26.80
CA MET A 1 -4.92 -3.48 25.56
C MET A 1 -6.32 -3.99 25.86
N SER A 2 -7.36 -3.22 25.57
CA SER A 2 -8.76 -3.63 25.77
C SER A 2 -9.18 -4.73 24.79
N THR A 3 -10.29 -5.44 25.07
CA THR A 3 -10.81 -6.47 24.17
C THR A 3 -11.15 -5.91 22.79
N LYS A 4 -11.73 -4.71 22.75
CA LYS A 4 -12.07 -4.00 21.51
C LYS A 4 -10.84 -3.66 20.66
N GLU A 5 -9.76 -3.20 21.28
CA GLU A 5 -8.50 -2.91 20.59
C GLU A 5 -7.87 -4.19 19.99
N ARG A 6 -7.99 -5.32 20.69
CA ARG A 6 -7.52 -6.62 20.18
C ARG A 6 -8.33 -7.08 18.96
N GLU A 7 -9.64 -6.99 19.02
CA GLU A 7 -10.52 -7.36 17.90
C GLU A 7 -10.25 -6.49 16.67
N GLN A 8 -10.10 -5.19 16.87
CA GLN A 8 -9.74 -4.25 15.81
C GLN A 8 -8.38 -4.61 15.18
N LEU A 9 -7.36 -4.82 15.99
CA LEU A 9 -6.04 -5.22 15.50
C LEU A 9 -6.08 -6.55 14.73
N GLN A 10 -6.89 -7.51 15.19
CA GLN A 10 -7.06 -8.78 14.46
C GLN A 10 -7.71 -8.60 13.10
N ALA A 11 -8.74 -7.76 13.00
CA ALA A 11 -9.39 -7.44 11.74
C ALA A 11 -8.40 -6.75 10.77
N GLU A 12 -7.64 -5.76 11.24
CA GLU A 12 -6.62 -5.05 10.48
C GLU A 12 -5.55 -6.01 9.94
N LEU A 13 -5.05 -6.91 10.78
CA LEU A 13 -4.04 -7.89 10.37
C LEU A 13 -4.59 -8.92 9.36
N SER A 14 -5.86 -9.28 9.47
CA SER A 14 -6.50 -10.16 8.50
C SER A 14 -6.58 -9.51 7.11
N ILE A 15 -6.91 -8.23 7.06
CA ILE A 15 -6.92 -7.45 5.80
C ILE A 15 -5.51 -7.39 5.20
N LEU A 16 -4.48 -7.08 6.00
CA LEU A 16 -3.09 -7.03 5.52
C LEU A 16 -2.61 -8.37 4.96
N LYS A 17 -3.06 -9.48 5.52
CA LYS A 17 -2.69 -10.82 5.05
C LYS A 17 -3.22 -11.12 3.65
N GLU A 18 -4.38 -10.57 3.30
CA GLU A 18 -5.03 -10.73 2.00
C GLU A 18 -4.51 -9.75 0.95
N LEU A 19 -3.95 -8.62 1.38
CA LEU A 19 -3.37 -7.60 0.51
C LEU A 19 -2.02 -8.04 -0.03
N ARG A 20 -2.03 -8.73 -1.18
CA ARG A 20 -0.83 -9.10 -1.93
C ARG A 20 -0.74 -8.27 -3.19
N HIS A 21 0.28 -7.42 -3.29
CA HIS A 21 0.52 -6.56 -4.42
C HIS A 21 2.00 -6.10 -4.42
N PRO A 22 2.67 -5.97 -5.57
CA PRO A 22 4.09 -5.60 -5.64
C PRO A 22 4.41 -4.24 -5.01
N ASN A 23 3.43 -3.34 -4.95
CA ASN A 23 3.58 -2.01 -4.38
C ASN A 23 2.94 -1.86 -2.98
N ILE A 24 2.70 -2.96 -2.28
CA ILE A 24 2.22 -2.98 -0.89
C ILE A 24 3.15 -3.86 -0.08
N VAL A 25 3.68 -3.36 1.05
CA VAL A 25 4.57 -4.12 1.95
C VAL A 25 3.92 -5.43 2.34
N ALA A 26 4.59 -6.54 2.01
CA ALA A 26 4.05 -7.85 2.32
C ALA A 26 4.06 -8.09 3.83
N TYR A 27 2.94 -8.55 4.34
CA TYR A 27 2.81 -9.06 5.69
C TYR A 27 2.91 -10.59 5.65
N TYR A 28 3.80 -11.16 6.46
CA TYR A 28 4.04 -12.59 6.49
C TYR A 28 3.32 -13.27 7.64
N GLU A 29 3.62 -12.86 8.87
CA GLU A 29 3.15 -13.54 10.06
C GLU A 29 3.09 -12.63 11.28
N ARG A 30 2.42 -13.10 12.33
CA ARG A 30 2.41 -12.49 13.66
C ARG A 30 2.71 -13.52 14.73
N GLU A 31 3.40 -13.11 15.78
CA GLU A 31 3.65 -13.88 16.96
C GLU A 31 3.26 -13.09 18.21
N HIS A 32 2.48 -13.69 19.09
CA HIS A 32 2.12 -13.09 20.37
C HIS A 32 2.98 -13.69 21.47
N LEU A 33 3.89 -12.89 22.01
CA LEU A 33 4.74 -13.26 23.12
C LEU A 33 3.97 -13.11 24.44
N LYS A 34 3.46 -14.22 24.97
CA LYS A 34 2.64 -14.23 26.19
C LYS A 34 3.36 -13.68 27.42
N ALA A 35 4.68 -13.90 27.52
CA ALA A 35 5.48 -13.47 28.66
C ALA A 35 5.62 -11.95 28.77
N SER A 36 5.83 -11.26 27.66
CA SER A 36 5.98 -9.78 27.59
C SER A 36 4.71 -9.07 27.19
N GLN A 37 3.66 -9.80 26.78
CA GLN A 37 2.42 -9.24 26.19
C GLN A 37 2.66 -8.49 24.87
N ASP A 38 3.78 -8.71 24.20
CA ASP A 38 4.14 -8.08 22.94
C ASP A 38 3.54 -8.82 21.74
N LEU A 39 3.25 -8.06 20.70
CA LEU A 39 2.84 -8.58 19.40
C LEU A 39 3.93 -8.29 18.37
N HIS A 40 4.60 -9.33 17.88
CA HIS A 40 5.59 -9.23 16.81
C HIS A 40 4.90 -9.40 15.46
N LEU A 41 5.18 -8.47 14.54
CA LEU A 41 4.71 -8.53 13.16
C LEU A 41 5.89 -8.74 12.22
N TYR A 42 5.83 -9.80 11.44
CA TYR A 42 6.83 -10.12 10.42
C TYR A 42 6.36 -9.57 9.08
N MET A 43 7.14 -8.67 8.51
CA MET A 43 6.81 -7.92 7.29
C MET A 43 8.02 -7.89 6.35
N GLU A 44 7.77 -7.56 5.09
CA GLU A 44 8.82 -7.31 4.11
C GLU A 44 9.79 -6.23 4.59
N TYR A 45 11.09 -6.51 4.44
CA TYR A 45 12.14 -5.57 4.80
C TYR A 45 12.45 -4.61 3.65
N CYS A 46 12.19 -3.33 3.84
CA CYS A 46 12.44 -2.26 2.88
C CYS A 46 13.70 -1.47 3.28
N GLY A 47 14.88 -2.00 2.95
CA GLY A 47 16.19 -1.48 3.42
C GLY A 47 16.66 -0.19 2.75
N ASN A 48 16.08 0.22 1.61
CA ASN A 48 16.56 1.36 0.82
C ASN A 48 15.99 2.73 1.25
N GLY A 49 15.29 2.76 2.37
CA GLY A 49 14.69 3.99 2.90
C GLY A 49 13.31 4.30 2.33
N ASP A 50 12.96 5.57 2.31
CA ASP A 50 11.63 6.05 1.93
C ASP A 50 11.68 7.35 1.11
N LEU A 51 10.54 7.72 0.51
CA LEU A 51 10.43 8.95 -0.28
C LEU A 51 10.70 10.21 0.52
N GLY A 52 10.41 10.23 1.83
CA GLY A 52 10.72 11.36 2.69
C GLY A 52 12.22 11.64 2.73
N ARG A 53 13.04 10.57 2.80
CA ARG A 53 14.50 10.67 2.74
C ARG A 53 14.98 11.18 1.37
N VAL A 54 14.38 10.70 0.27
CA VAL A 54 14.71 11.20 -1.08
C VAL A 54 14.42 12.67 -1.21
N ILE A 55 13.22 13.12 -0.80
CA ILE A 55 12.82 14.53 -0.83
C ILE A 55 13.78 15.39 0.00
N LYS A 56 14.14 14.93 1.20
CA LYS A 56 15.11 15.63 2.06
C LYS A 56 16.47 15.79 1.39
N ASN A 57 16.97 14.73 0.76
CA ASN A 57 18.25 14.75 0.07
C ASN A 57 18.25 15.71 -1.15
N LEU A 58 17.17 15.68 -1.95
CA LEU A 58 17.01 16.60 -3.08
C LEU A 58 16.98 18.06 -2.63
N LYS A 59 16.22 18.36 -1.57
CA LYS A 59 16.17 19.72 -0.99
C LYS A 59 17.55 20.18 -0.49
N GLN A 60 18.32 19.32 0.19
CA GLN A 60 19.65 19.65 0.68
C GLN A 60 20.64 19.96 -0.46
N LYS A 61 20.47 19.29 -1.61
CA LYS A 61 21.30 19.49 -2.80
C LYS A 61 20.77 20.58 -3.73
N ASN A 62 19.66 21.24 -3.39
CA ASN A 62 18.94 22.17 -4.26
C ASN A 62 18.64 21.56 -5.63
N GLN A 63 18.19 20.31 -5.66
CA GLN A 63 17.86 19.55 -6.86
C GLN A 63 16.40 19.19 -6.90
N TYR A 64 15.87 18.99 -8.11
CA TYR A 64 14.53 18.46 -8.36
C TYR A 64 14.62 16.97 -8.69
N ALA A 65 13.51 16.27 -8.46
CA ALA A 65 13.38 14.91 -8.92
C ALA A 65 13.24 14.87 -10.45
N ASP A 66 13.77 13.83 -11.06
CA ASP A 66 13.56 13.54 -12.47
C ASP A 66 12.07 13.23 -12.72
N GLU A 67 11.54 13.71 -13.84
CA GLU A 67 10.14 13.54 -14.22
C GLU A 67 9.77 12.06 -14.35
N GLU A 68 10.63 11.25 -14.95
CA GLU A 68 10.43 9.80 -15.06
C GLU A 68 10.30 9.13 -13.69
N PHE A 69 11.12 9.52 -12.74
CA PHE A 69 11.02 9.05 -11.35
C PHE A 69 9.67 9.44 -10.72
N VAL A 70 9.22 10.68 -10.92
CA VAL A 70 7.94 11.16 -10.38
C VAL A 70 6.78 10.35 -10.95
N TRP A 71 6.75 10.14 -12.26
CA TRP A 71 5.72 9.33 -12.92
C TRP A 71 5.75 7.86 -12.48
N SER A 72 6.96 7.30 -12.30
CA SER A 72 7.12 5.95 -11.78
C SER A 72 6.52 5.80 -10.38
N VAL A 73 6.84 6.72 -9.47
CA VAL A 73 6.28 6.75 -8.11
C VAL A 73 4.75 6.87 -8.13
N PHE A 74 4.23 7.79 -8.96
CA PHE A 74 2.80 8.04 -9.07
C PHE A 74 2.03 6.83 -9.61
N SER A 75 2.55 6.19 -10.66
CA SER A 75 1.98 4.98 -11.24
C SER A 75 1.90 3.84 -10.22
N GLN A 76 2.98 3.60 -9.48
CA GLN A 76 3.06 2.56 -8.47
C GLN A 76 2.10 2.84 -7.29
N LEU A 77 1.98 4.09 -6.89
CA LEU A 77 1.03 4.51 -5.85
C LEU A 77 -0.42 4.25 -6.28
N ILE A 78 -0.77 4.64 -7.51
CA ILE A 78 -2.13 4.44 -8.03
C ILE A 78 -2.48 2.97 -8.13
N THR A 79 -1.58 2.11 -8.62
CA THR A 79 -1.85 0.67 -8.72
C THR A 79 -2.07 0.03 -7.35
N ALA A 80 -1.27 0.41 -6.35
CA ALA A 80 -1.46 -0.04 -4.98
C ALA A 80 -2.81 0.42 -4.38
N LEU A 81 -3.17 1.69 -4.56
CA LEU A 81 -4.45 2.22 -4.11
C LEU A 81 -5.63 1.58 -4.84
N TYR A 82 -5.49 1.32 -6.14
CA TYR A 82 -6.51 0.61 -6.90
C TYR A 82 -6.75 -0.79 -6.31
N ARG A 83 -5.68 -1.52 -5.99
CA ARG A 83 -5.77 -2.81 -5.31
C ARG A 83 -6.50 -2.71 -3.97
N CYS A 84 -6.19 -1.71 -3.17
CA CYS A 84 -6.87 -1.46 -1.88
C CYS A 84 -8.36 -1.18 -2.05
N HIS A 85 -8.74 -0.38 -3.04
CA HIS A 85 -10.11 0.09 -3.21
C HIS A 85 -11.02 -0.93 -3.92
N TYR A 86 -10.46 -1.70 -4.85
CA TYR A 86 -11.25 -2.59 -5.72
C TYR A 86 -10.96 -4.08 -5.47
N GLY A 87 -9.96 -4.42 -4.64
CA GLY A 87 -9.59 -5.80 -4.34
C GLY A 87 -8.94 -6.56 -5.51
N GLN A 88 -8.65 -5.89 -6.63
CA GLN A 88 -8.07 -6.42 -7.85
C GLN A 88 -7.05 -5.44 -8.44
N ASP A 89 -6.18 -5.92 -9.29
CA ASP A 89 -5.24 -5.05 -10.01
C ASP A 89 -5.95 -4.26 -11.11
N PRO A 90 -5.44 -3.06 -11.49
CA PRO A 90 -6.01 -2.31 -12.59
C PRO A 90 -5.97 -3.13 -13.88
N PRO A 91 -6.98 -3.00 -14.78
CA PRO A 91 -6.97 -3.69 -16.05
C PRO A 91 -5.74 -3.24 -16.87
N GLU A 92 -5.09 -4.20 -17.53
CA GLU A 92 -4.03 -3.87 -18.48
C GLU A 92 -4.59 -3.00 -19.61
N VAL A 93 -4.01 -1.83 -19.78
CA VAL A 93 -4.31 -0.98 -20.93
C VAL A 93 -3.65 -1.63 -22.15
N SER A 94 -4.40 -2.42 -22.91
CA SER A 94 -3.90 -2.91 -24.17
C SER A 94 -3.60 -1.70 -25.07
N SER A 95 -2.38 -1.64 -25.62
CA SER A 95 -1.87 -0.55 -26.46
C SER A 95 -2.70 -0.26 -27.73
N ASN A 96 -3.78 -0.99 -27.97
CA ASN A 96 -4.65 -0.86 -29.13
C ASN A 96 -5.85 0.07 -28.93
N VAL A 97 -5.97 0.77 -27.79
CA VAL A 97 -7.12 1.66 -27.49
C VAL A 97 -6.75 3.13 -27.62
N MET A 98 -5.90 3.49 -28.58
CA MET A 98 -5.86 4.87 -29.06
C MET A 98 -6.97 5.05 -30.11
N GLY A 99 -8.18 5.44 -29.67
CA GLY A 99 -9.19 5.88 -30.62
C GLY A 99 -10.66 5.57 -30.36
N SER A 100 -11.00 4.83 -29.33
CA SER A 100 -12.42 4.60 -29.03
C SER A 100 -12.69 4.90 -27.57
N GLY A 101 -13.53 5.90 -27.32
CA GLY A 101 -13.95 6.34 -25.99
C GLY A 101 -14.77 5.34 -25.16
N ASN A 102 -14.58 4.07 -25.41
CA ASN A 102 -15.11 2.99 -24.58
C ASN A 102 -14.09 2.68 -23.48
N TYR A 103 -14.15 3.46 -22.40
CA TYR A 103 -13.55 3.03 -21.13
C TYR A 103 -14.11 1.64 -20.84
N ALA A 104 -13.21 0.64 -20.79
CA ALA A 104 -13.60 -0.72 -20.42
C ALA A 104 -14.35 -0.62 -19.09
N LYS A 105 -15.64 -1.00 -19.10
CA LYS A 105 -16.40 -1.10 -17.85
C LYS A 105 -15.58 -2.00 -16.92
N PRO A 106 -15.37 -1.60 -15.66
CA PRO A 106 -14.73 -2.48 -14.69
C PRO A 106 -15.40 -3.83 -14.79
N LEU A 107 -14.63 -4.88 -15.09
CA LEU A 107 -15.15 -6.24 -15.03
C LEU A 107 -15.83 -6.37 -13.67
N LYS A 108 -17.09 -6.83 -13.66
CA LYS A 108 -17.80 -7.17 -12.42
C LYS A 108 -17.07 -8.35 -11.79
N SER A 109 -15.90 -8.08 -11.20
CA SER A 109 -15.24 -9.03 -10.32
C SER A 109 -16.17 -9.25 -9.14
N LYS A 110 -16.13 -10.44 -8.57
CA LYS A 110 -16.76 -10.71 -7.26
C LYS A 110 -16.34 -9.57 -6.35
N GLN A 111 -17.27 -8.68 -6.09
CA GLN A 111 -17.09 -7.40 -5.43
C GLN A 111 -16.17 -7.59 -4.25
N ALA A 112 -15.06 -6.85 -4.21
CA ALA A 112 -14.25 -6.80 -3.00
C ALA A 112 -15.21 -6.48 -1.85
N GLN A 113 -15.31 -7.37 -0.89
CA GLN A 113 -16.28 -7.28 0.19
C GLN A 113 -16.01 -6.03 1.04
N TYR A 114 -14.83 -5.41 0.87
CA TYR A 114 -14.35 -4.26 1.64
C TYR A 114 -13.54 -3.32 0.74
N MET A 115 -13.72 -2.02 0.94
CA MET A 115 -12.82 -0.99 0.45
C MET A 115 -11.83 -0.66 1.57
N ILE A 116 -10.53 -0.78 1.29
CA ILE A 116 -9.47 -0.51 2.26
C ILE A 116 -8.96 0.91 2.03
N LEU A 117 -9.08 1.77 3.04
CA LEU A 117 -8.57 3.12 3.02
C LEU A 117 -7.24 3.21 3.76
N HIS A 118 -6.21 3.76 3.10
CA HIS A 118 -4.88 3.89 3.71
C HIS A 118 -4.82 4.91 4.86
N ARG A 119 -5.48 6.05 4.76
CA ARG A 119 -5.62 7.14 5.74
C ARG A 119 -4.35 7.88 6.21
N ASP A 120 -3.14 7.41 5.87
CA ASP A 120 -1.86 8.05 6.22
C ASP A 120 -0.86 8.00 5.06
N LEU A 121 -1.33 8.36 3.86
CA LEU A 121 -0.43 8.50 2.72
C LEU A 121 0.50 9.68 2.96
N LYS A 122 1.78 9.36 3.10
CA LYS A 122 2.86 10.33 3.26
C LYS A 122 4.17 9.75 2.73
N PRO A 123 5.16 10.60 2.39
CA PRO A 123 6.42 10.11 1.80
C PRO A 123 7.17 9.10 2.67
N GLU A 124 7.07 9.20 4.00
CA GLU A 124 7.73 8.28 4.94
C GLU A 124 7.15 6.86 4.88
N ASN A 125 5.91 6.72 4.42
CA ASN A 125 5.24 5.43 4.23
C ASN A 125 5.48 4.86 2.82
N GLY A 126 6.08 5.59 1.89
CA GLY A 126 6.51 5.11 0.57
C GLY A 126 7.92 4.55 0.61
N LYS A 127 8.09 3.22 0.61
CA LYS A 127 9.38 2.54 0.71
C LYS A 127 9.99 2.25 -0.66
N LEU A 128 11.32 2.22 -0.74
CA LEU A 128 12.12 2.02 -1.95
C LEU A 128 12.83 0.65 -1.92
N PRO A 129 13.31 0.07 -3.07
CA PRO A 129 13.58 0.69 -4.39
C PRO A 129 12.37 0.74 -5.32
N VAL A 130 11.43 -0.18 -5.18
CA VAL A 130 10.09 -0.09 -5.77
C VAL A 130 9.22 0.61 -4.75
N LEU A 131 8.37 1.55 -5.16
CA LEU A 131 7.49 2.20 -4.21
C LEU A 131 6.55 1.16 -3.60
N VAL A 132 6.73 0.91 -2.31
CA VAL A 132 5.86 0.00 -1.56
C VAL A 132 5.18 0.79 -0.46
N ILE A 133 3.85 0.75 -0.40
CA ILE A 133 3.08 1.46 0.61
C ILE A 133 3.05 0.62 1.89
N ARG A 134 3.41 1.24 3.01
CA ARG A 134 3.29 0.65 4.34
C ARG A 134 2.01 1.12 5.02
N PHE A 135 1.21 0.19 5.48
CA PHE A 135 0.09 0.46 6.36
C PHE A 135 0.58 0.54 7.82
N THR A 136 0.12 1.52 8.57
CA THR A 136 0.38 1.66 10.01
C THR A 136 -0.87 1.30 10.79
N ASN A 137 -0.70 0.87 12.05
CA ASN A 137 -1.72 0.24 12.89
C ASN A 137 -3.02 1.03 13.15
N HIS A 138 -3.15 2.26 12.66
CA HIS A 138 -4.33 3.11 12.87
C HIS A 138 -5.21 3.27 11.63
N MET A 139 -4.98 2.46 10.56
CA MET A 139 -5.43 2.84 9.22
C MET A 139 -6.41 1.91 8.56
N LEU A 140 -6.61 0.74 9.09
CA LEU A 140 -7.46 -0.25 8.46
C LEU A 140 -8.86 -0.19 9.08
N THR A 141 -9.79 0.49 8.42
CA THR A 141 -11.22 0.35 8.70
C THR A 141 -11.91 -0.04 7.42
N SER A 142 -12.65 -1.13 7.47
CA SER A 142 -13.71 -1.43 6.51
C SER A 142 -14.83 -0.40 6.67
N LEU A 143 -15.36 0.10 5.57
CA LEU A 143 -16.61 0.84 5.53
C LEU A 143 -17.78 -0.14 5.64
#